data_6511800ebfbd5fd6d9e257fc7bedc4a0
#
_entry.id   6511800ebfbd5fd6d9e257fc7bedc4a0
#
_cell.length_a   1.000
_cell.length_b   1.000
_cell.length_c   1.000
_cell.angle_alpha   90.00
_cell.angle_beta   90.00
_cell.angle_gamma   90.00
#
_symmetry.space_group_name_H-M   'P 1'
#
loop_
_entity.id
_entity.type
_entity.pdbx_description
1 polymer ?
#
loop_
_entity_poly.entity_id
_entity_poly.type
_entity_poly.pdbx_seq_one_letter_code
_entity_poly.pdbx_strand_id
1 'polypeptide(L)'
;MIRISDLAVKNYSYSALSQFKNCPRAFYFKYIEGHYPNESSLALSLGSLLHKAKELISLDLIAGKKPDYAAIMNMVMETGWEGQEKSSKTKTEKLDSVQVLRERYPDEWSEPDNKSGMTYDEKLQLFETHLPDEEANPTWHSIAVELPFDLALDGQTVPLVDKETGEVEERPVHIKGVIDKIEQNDLGQLRIVDYKSSKKVFEGADLKTPLQMYIYHLACQQLFPDREIVEHLYDFMLLGQTQIGGSSGWLARAEKKLSHILDGIRSSSLAGLWEPKPTPLCHWCAYCPTNENAVEFKNLCQFYSFWTPTTKTFEVAQKWSPEVERRLQQFNGFRW
;
A
#
# COMPACT_ATOMS: atom_id res chain seq x y z
N MET A 1 5.95 -24.87 18.12
CA MET A 1 4.57 -24.41 18.32
C MET A 1 4.64 -22.88 18.48
N ILE A 2 4.28 -22.12 17.46
CA ILE A 2 4.27 -20.64 17.52
C ILE A 2 3.10 -20.27 18.40
N ARG A 3 3.34 -19.64 19.54
CA ARG A 3 2.26 -19.16 20.42
C ARG A 3 1.50 -18.07 19.64
N ILE A 4 0.17 -18.14 19.65
CA ILE A 4 -0.70 -17.18 18.95
C ILE A 4 -0.51 -15.75 19.50
N SER A 5 -0.03 -15.61 20.75
CA SER A 5 0.44 -14.34 21.32
C SER A 5 1.57 -13.68 20.50
N ASP A 6 2.31 -14.47 19.70
CA ASP A 6 3.38 -13.96 18.82
C ASP A 6 2.86 -13.52 17.45
N LEU A 7 1.62 -13.85 17.10
CA LEU A 7 0.95 -13.51 15.83
C LEU A 7 0.06 -12.26 15.92
N ALA A 8 -0.04 -11.62 17.09
CA ALA A 8 -0.73 -10.34 17.17
C ALA A 8 -0.04 -9.31 16.27
N VAL A 9 -0.82 -8.62 15.48
CA VAL A 9 -0.32 -7.49 14.68
C VAL A 9 0.21 -6.44 15.63
N LYS A 10 1.50 -6.52 15.94
CA LYS A 10 2.17 -5.57 16.85
C LYS A 10 2.15 -4.15 16.29
N ASN A 11 2.17 -4.05 14.97
CA ASN A 11 2.16 -2.80 14.26
C ASN A 11 1.34 -2.96 12.98
N TYR A 12 0.51 -2.00 12.67
CA TYR A 12 -0.21 -1.93 11.41
C TYR A 12 0.62 -1.22 10.36
N SER A 13 0.29 -1.44 9.09
CA SER A 13 0.71 -0.61 7.97
C SER A 13 -0.53 -0.18 7.20
N TYR A 14 -0.39 0.82 6.34
CA TYR A 14 -1.48 1.16 5.40
C TYR A 14 -1.96 -0.07 4.62
N SER A 15 -1.03 -0.91 4.15
CA SER A 15 -1.38 -2.13 3.41
C SER A 15 -2.20 -3.12 4.25
N ALA A 16 -1.88 -3.27 5.55
CA ALA A 16 -2.64 -4.11 6.47
C ALA A 16 -4.07 -3.57 6.68
N LEU A 17 -4.20 -2.27 6.95
CA LEU A 17 -5.50 -1.61 7.12
C LEU A 17 -6.35 -1.67 5.84
N SER A 18 -5.72 -1.46 4.68
CA SER A 18 -6.38 -1.59 3.38
C SER A 18 -6.82 -3.03 3.09
N GLN A 19 -6.00 -4.02 3.45
CA GLN A 19 -6.36 -5.44 3.32
C GLN A 19 -7.59 -5.77 4.17
N PHE A 20 -7.63 -5.32 5.44
CA PHE A 20 -8.81 -5.53 6.31
C PHE A 20 -10.06 -4.87 5.71
N LYS A 21 -9.96 -3.62 5.29
CA LYS A 21 -11.05 -2.89 4.64
C LYS A 21 -11.59 -3.64 3.41
N ASN A 22 -10.70 -4.22 2.62
CA ASN A 22 -11.07 -4.95 1.41
C ASN A 22 -11.67 -6.31 1.73
N CYS A 23 -11.05 -7.08 2.62
CA CYS A 23 -11.54 -8.39 3.07
C CYS A 23 -10.93 -8.77 4.43
N PRO A 24 -11.69 -8.75 5.54
CA PRO A 24 -11.20 -9.18 6.86
C PRO A 24 -10.65 -10.60 6.87
N ARG A 25 -11.23 -11.53 6.10
CA ARG A 25 -10.73 -12.91 5.99
C ARG A 25 -9.33 -12.98 5.38
N ALA A 26 -9.06 -12.21 4.33
CA ALA A 26 -7.74 -12.15 3.71
C ALA A 26 -6.71 -11.48 4.64
N PHE A 27 -7.12 -10.46 5.39
CA PHE A 27 -6.31 -9.88 6.47
C PHE A 27 -5.95 -10.92 7.52
N TYR A 28 -6.92 -11.73 7.97
CA TYR A 28 -6.73 -12.79 8.96
C TYR A 28 -5.68 -13.81 8.48
N PHE A 29 -5.81 -14.32 7.26
CA PHE A 29 -4.83 -15.25 6.70
C PHE A 29 -3.42 -14.66 6.69
N LYS A 30 -3.29 -13.41 6.23
CA LYS A 30 -1.99 -12.77 6.07
C LYS A 30 -1.35 -12.36 7.41
N TYR A 31 -2.09 -11.62 8.22
CA TYR A 31 -1.52 -10.91 9.37
C TYR A 31 -1.74 -11.61 10.72
N ILE A 32 -2.71 -12.51 10.82
CA ILE A 32 -3.00 -13.25 12.05
C ILE A 32 -2.48 -14.69 11.96
N GLU A 33 -2.64 -15.36 10.82
CA GLU A 33 -2.13 -16.72 10.61
C GLU A 33 -0.72 -16.75 10.00
N GLY A 34 -0.23 -15.63 9.49
CA GLY A 34 1.12 -15.54 8.95
C GLY A 34 1.31 -16.16 7.55
N HIS A 35 0.23 -16.32 6.79
CA HIS A 35 0.26 -16.81 5.42
C HIS A 35 0.61 -15.66 4.45
N TYR A 36 1.88 -15.36 4.31
CA TYR A 36 2.39 -14.30 3.41
C TYR A 36 2.63 -14.87 2.01
N PRO A 37 1.76 -14.58 1.03
CA PRO A 37 2.01 -15.06 -0.34
C PRO A 37 3.27 -14.40 -0.91
N ASN A 38 4.07 -15.21 -1.58
CA ASN A 38 5.22 -14.70 -2.33
C ASN A 38 4.72 -14.19 -3.70
N GLU A 39 4.17 -12.98 -3.71
CA GLU A 39 3.65 -12.35 -4.91
C GLU A 39 4.74 -11.48 -5.54
N SER A 40 5.15 -11.84 -6.75
CA SER A 40 5.91 -10.96 -7.62
C SER A 40 5.08 -10.65 -8.86
N SER A 41 5.09 -9.40 -9.30
CA SER A 41 4.48 -8.99 -10.56
C SER A 41 5.34 -7.91 -11.21
N LEU A 42 5.20 -7.77 -12.52
CA LEU A 42 5.88 -6.71 -13.25
C LEU A 42 5.63 -5.33 -12.61
N ALA A 43 4.37 -5.04 -12.29
CA ALA A 43 3.99 -3.75 -11.69
C ALA A 43 4.67 -3.48 -10.34
N LEU A 44 4.77 -4.49 -9.47
CA LEU A 44 5.44 -4.36 -8.16
C LEU A 44 6.95 -4.20 -8.33
N SER A 45 7.58 -5.06 -9.15
CA SER A 45 9.03 -5.04 -9.35
C SER A 45 9.49 -3.73 -10.01
N LEU A 46 8.80 -3.32 -11.08
CA LEU A 46 9.08 -2.06 -11.75
C LEU A 46 8.80 -0.87 -10.82
N GLY A 47 7.69 -0.90 -10.09
CA GLY A 47 7.36 0.14 -9.10
C GLY A 47 8.48 0.35 -8.09
N SER A 48 8.98 -0.72 -7.47
CA SER A 48 10.10 -0.64 -6.51
C SER A 48 11.37 -0.06 -7.13
N LEU A 49 11.69 -0.45 -8.36
CA LEU A 49 12.86 0.07 -9.08
C LEU A 49 12.75 1.57 -9.36
N LEU A 50 11.57 2.06 -9.78
CA LEU A 50 11.33 3.47 -10.05
C LEU A 50 11.30 4.31 -8.77
N HIS A 51 10.73 3.78 -7.66
CA HIS A 51 10.85 4.42 -6.34
C HIS A 51 12.32 4.60 -5.94
N LYS A 52 13.16 3.57 -6.18
CA LYS A 52 14.59 3.66 -5.90
C LYS A 52 15.28 4.74 -6.74
N ALA A 53 14.92 4.87 -8.01
CA ALA A 53 15.46 5.93 -8.87
C ALA A 53 15.11 7.33 -8.32
N LYS A 54 13.84 7.56 -7.95
CA LYS A 54 13.37 8.82 -7.35
C LYS A 54 14.03 9.08 -5.98
N GLU A 55 14.25 8.04 -5.18
CA GLU A 55 15.00 8.14 -3.92
C GLU A 55 16.42 8.66 -4.16
N LEU A 56 17.16 8.08 -5.10
CA LEU A 56 18.54 8.48 -5.40
C LEU A 56 18.62 9.93 -5.86
N ILE A 57 17.70 10.37 -6.73
CA ILE A 57 17.58 11.77 -7.16
C ILE A 57 17.37 12.69 -5.96
N SER A 58 16.37 12.37 -5.13
CA SER A 58 16.04 13.21 -3.97
C SER A 58 17.19 13.26 -2.95
N LEU A 59 17.94 12.17 -2.75
CA LEU A 59 19.12 12.14 -1.87
C LEU A 59 20.23 13.07 -2.39
N ASP A 60 20.49 13.10 -3.70
CA ASP A 60 21.47 14.00 -4.27
C ASP A 60 21.03 15.46 -4.12
N LEU A 61 19.75 15.76 -4.38
CA LEU A 61 19.20 17.12 -4.22
C LEU A 61 19.27 17.59 -2.76
N ILE A 62 18.93 16.75 -1.79
CA ILE A 62 19.06 17.04 -0.35
C ILE A 62 20.51 17.30 0.03
N ALA A 63 21.46 16.59 -0.60
CA ALA A 63 22.89 16.80 -0.38
C ALA A 63 23.46 18.01 -1.13
N GLY A 64 22.62 18.77 -1.85
CA GLY A 64 23.04 19.92 -2.68
C GLY A 64 23.87 19.50 -3.90
N LYS A 65 23.72 18.27 -4.34
CA LYS A 65 24.40 17.75 -5.55
C LYS A 65 23.44 17.72 -6.72
N LYS A 66 24.01 17.85 -7.92
CA LYS A 66 23.26 17.59 -9.15
C LYS A 66 23.14 16.10 -9.37
N PRO A 67 21.92 15.54 -9.55
CA PRO A 67 21.74 14.13 -9.84
C PRO A 67 22.38 13.71 -11.16
N ASP A 68 23.00 12.53 -11.20
CA ASP A 68 23.46 11.90 -12.43
C ASP A 68 22.31 11.09 -13.05
N TYR A 69 21.45 11.77 -13.80
CA TYR A 69 20.29 11.15 -14.44
C TYR A 69 20.68 10.02 -15.41
N ALA A 70 21.84 10.14 -16.09
CA ALA A 70 22.29 9.09 -16.99
C ALA A 70 22.70 7.81 -16.23
N ALA A 71 23.41 7.95 -15.11
CA ALA A 71 23.74 6.80 -14.24
C ALA A 71 22.50 6.18 -13.62
N ILE A 72 21.53 6.99 -13.19
CA ILE A 72 20.26 6.52 -12.62
C ILE A 72 19.45 5.76 -13.68
N MET A 73 19.33 6.29 -14.91
CA MET A 73 18.65 5.59 -16.00
C MET A 73 19.37 4.32 -16.43
N ASN A 74 20.70 4.30 -16.43
CA ASN A 74 21.46 3.07 -16.67
C ASN A 74 21.15 2.00 -15.58
N MET A 75 21.06 2.41 -14.33
CA MET A 75 20.63 1.51 -13.23
C MET A 75 19.22 0.96 -13.51
N VAL A 76 18.27 1.81 -13.88
CA VAL A 76 16.90 1.38 -14.18
C VAL A 76 16.87 0.42 -15.38
N MET A 77 17.55 0.76 -16.47
CA MET A 77 17.44 0.01 -17.72
C MET A 77 18.26 -1.28 -17.75
N GLU A 78 19.51 -1.25 -17.25
CA GLU A 78 20.51 -2.29 -17.54
C GLU A 78 21.01 -3.04 -16.31
N THR A 79 21.36 -2.36 -15.21
CA THR A 79 22.08 -3.00 -14.11
C THR A 79 21.22 -3.44 -12.93
N GLY A 80 20.05 -2.82 -12.75
CA GLY A 80 19.25 -2.96 -11.54
C GLY A 80 19.93 -2.27 -10.35
N TRP A 81 19.38 -2.51 -9.17
CA TRP A 81 19.95 -1.97 -7.93
C TRP A 81 20.20 -3.08 -6.92
N GLU A 82 21.32 -2.99 -6.20
CA GLU A 82 21.63 -3.87 -5.09
C GLU A 82 22.20 -3.05 -3.93
N GLY A 83 21.70 -3.25 -2.74
CA GLY A 83 22.15 -2.56 -1.56
C GLY A 83 21.60 -3.16 -0.28
N GLN A 84 21.95 -2.57 0.85
CA GLN A 84 21.48 -3.04 2.14
C GLN A 84 20.01 -2.72 2.33
N GLU A 85 19.22 -3.71 2.74
CA GLU A 85 17.82 -3.51 3.09
C GLU A 85 17.70 -2.57 4.30
N LYS A 86 16.89 -1.49 4.21
CA LYS A 86 16.73 -0.49 5.27
C LYS A 86 16.20 -1.07 6.59
N SER A 87 15.43 -2.15 6.51
CA SER A 87 14.85 -2.83 7.68
C SER A 87 15.80 -3.82 8.34
N SER A 88 16.94 -4.15 7.70
CA SER A 88 17.88 -5.20 8.15
C SER A 88 19.34 -4.78 7.94
N LYS A 89 20.15 -4.99 8.97
CA LYS A 89 21.61 -4.74 8.89
C LYS A 89 22.38 -5.81 8.09
N THR A 90 21.76 -6.94 7.80
CA THR A 90 22.42 -8.12 7.22
C THR A 90 21.80 -8.60 5.92
N LYS A 91 20.61 -8.13 5.58
CA LYS A 91 19.90 -8.55 4.38
C LYS A 91 20.14 -7.57 3.24
N THR A 92 20.51 -8.09 2.07
CA THR A 92 20.65 -7.32 0.83
C THR A 92 19.32 -7.29 0.10
N GLU A 93 18.91 -6.11 -0.29
CA GLU A 93 17.79 -5.92 -1.22
C GLU A 93 18.35 -5.86 -2.63
N LYS A 94 17.71 -6.57 -3.55
CA LYS A 94 18.04 -6.55 -4.97
C LYS A 94 16.81 -6.22 -5.80
N LEU A 95 16.92 -5.23 -6.66
CA LEU A 95 15.90 -4.84 -7.62
C LEU A 95 16.38 -5.14 -9.03
N ASP A 96 15.59 -5.93 -9.75
CA ASP A 96 15.89 -6.30 -11.14
C ASP A 96 15.76 -5.09 -12.07
N SER A 97 16.66 -5.00 -13.06
CA SER A 97 16.59 -3.99 -14.11
C SER A 97 15.42 -4.20 -15.06
N VAL A 98 15.12 -3.17 -15.84
CA VAL A 98 14.12 -3.24 -16.93
C VAL A 98 14.43 -4.36 -17.90
N GLN A 99 15.71 -4.56 -18.25
CA GLN A 99 16.13 -5.66 -19.12
C GLN A 99 15.68 -7.02 -18.58
N VAL A 100 15.94 -7.31 -17.29
CA VAL A 100 15.54 -8.55 -16.63
C VAL A 100 14.02 -8.69 -16.54
N LEU A 101 13.34 -7.58 -16.22
CA LEU A 101 11.86 -7.59 -16.11
C LEU A 101 11.20 -7.82 -17.48
N ARG A 102 11.74 -7.26 -18.56
CA ARG A 102 11.28 -7.47 -19.94
C ARG A 102 11.40 -8.94 -20.35
N GLU A 103 12.51 -9.59 -20.02
CA GLU A 103 12.73 -11.03 -20.28
C GLU A 103 11.77 -11.91 -19.46
N ARG A 104 11.46 -11.52 -18.21
CA ARG A 104 10.57 -12.28 -17.32
C ARG A 104 9.10 -12.14 -17.66
N TYR A 105 8.68 -10.98 -18.18
CA TYR A 105 7.27 -10.63 -18.44
C TYR A 105 7.07 -10.11 -19.87
N PRO A 106 7.45 -10.87 -20.93
CA PRO A 106 7.49 -10.35 -22.30
C PRO A 106 6.10 -9.96 -22.83
N ASP A 107 5.06 -10.70 -22.52
CA ASP A 107 3.70 -10.43 -22.98
C ASP A 107 3.12 -9.17 -22.34
N GLU A 108 3.25 -9.04 -21.01
CA GLU A 108 2.80 -7.84 -20.30
C GLU A 108 3.59 -6.59 -20.71
N TRP A 109 4.85 -6.76 -21.11
CA TRP A 109 5.72 -5.66 -21.48
C TRP A 109 5.36 -5.04 -22.83
N SER A 110 5.10 -5.88 -23.83
CA SER A 110 4.90 -5.47 -25.21
C SER A 110 3.48 -4.98 -25.51
N GLU A 111 2.49 -5.38 -24.71
CA GLU A 111 1.11 -5.01 -24.95
C GLU A 111 0.76 -3.66 -24.32
N PRO A 112 0.08 -2.75 -25.05
CA PRO A 112 -0.47 -1.54 -24.47
C PRO A 112 -1.48 -1.87 -23.36
N ASP A 113 -1.36 -1.24 -22.20
CA ASP A 113 -2.33 -1.48 -21.15
C ASP A 113 -3.72 -0.87 -21.47
N ASN A 114 -4.76 -1.52 -20.99
CA ASN A 114 -6.15 -1.17 -21.27
C ASN A 114 -6.65 0.11 -20.54
N LYS A 115 -5.80 0.81 -19.80
CA LYS A 115 -6.14 2.03 -19.06
C LYS A 115 -5.52 3.27 -19.68
N SER A 116 -4.21 3.23 -19.93
CA SER A 116 -3.47 4.35 -20.53
C SER A 116 -3.32 4.21 -22.05
N GLY A 117 -3.48 3.01 -22.60
CA GLY A 117 -3.19 2.71 -24.01
C GLY A 117 -1.71 2.71 -24.36
N MET A 118 -0.83 2.79 -23.36
CA MET A 118 0.63 2.85 -23.53
C MET A 118 1.29 1.52 -23.20
N THR A 119 2.36 1.19 -23.91
CA THR A 119 3.32 0.14 -23.55
C THR A 119 4.17 0.56 -22.35
N TYR A 120 4.90 -0.39 -21.75
CA TYR A 120 5.84 -0.04 -20.68
C TYR A 120 7.04 0.76 -21.18
N ASP A 121 7.46 0.59 -22.44
CA ASP A 121 8.55 1.38 -23.02
C ASP A 121 8.14 2.85 -23.17
N GLU A 122 6.93 3.14 -23.65
CA GLU A 122 6.41 4.50 -23.74
C GLU A 122 6.28 5.16 -22.35
N LYS A 123 5.87 4.41 -21.35
CA LYS A 123 5.79 4.87 -19.95
C LYS A 123 7.17 5.18 -19.37
N LEU A 124 8.17 4.36 -19.65
CA LEU A 124 9.54 4.60 -19.20
C LEU A 124 10.14 5.83 -19.88
N GLN A 125 9.80 6.08 -21.13
CA GLN A 125 10.21 7.32 -21.81
C GLN A 125 9.60 8.56 -21.14
N LEU A 126 8.33 8.49 -20.70
CA LEU A 126 7.73 9.56 -19.90
C LEU A 126 8.47 9.72 -18.55
N PHE A 127 8.74 8.62 -17.85
CA PHE A 127 9.48 8.64 -16.59
C PHE A 127 10.84 9.35 -16.77
N GLU A 128 11.64 8.93 -17.76
CA GLU A 128 12.92 9.55 -18.05
C GLU A 128 12.80 11.04 -18.36
N THR A 129 11.80 11.43 -19.14
CA THR A 129 11.56 12.84 -19.52
C THR A 129 11.27 13.72 -18.29
N HIS A 130 10.58 13.17 -17.27
CA HIS A 130 10.17 13.91 -16.08
C HIS A 130 11.14 13.77 -14.88
N LEU A 131 12.26 13.04 -15.03
CA LEU A 131 13.24 12.95 -13.95
C LEU A 131 13.81 14.31 -13.50
N PRO A 132 14.14 15.26 -14.42
CA PRO A 132 14.71 16.54 -14.04
C PRO A 132 13.73 17.52 -13.38
N ASP A 133 12.43 17.24 -13.40
CA ASP A 133 11.40 18.17 -12.90
C ASP A 133 11.57 18.46 -11.40
N GLU A 134 12.12 17.55 -10.63
CA GLU A 134 12.40 17.76 -9.20
C GLU A 134 13.51 18.80 -8.99
N GLU A 135 14.59 18.73 -9.75
CA GLU A 135 15.68 19.73 -9.69
C GLU A 135 15.20 21.10 -10.18
N ALA A 136 14.33 21.10 -11.20
CA ALA A 136 13.83 22.31 -11.82
C ALA A 136 12.72 23.02 -11.03
N ASN A 137 12.21 22.42 -9.94
CA ASN A 137 11.11 22.99 -9.17
C ASN A 137 11.58 24.22 -8.37
N PRO A 138 11.11 25.43 -8.67
CA PRO A 138 11.59 26.65 -8.03
C PRO A 138 10.96 26.88 -6.64
N THR A 139 9.92 26.14 -6.28
CA THR A 139 9.11 26.42 -5.08
C THR A 139 9.29 25.36 -3.99
N TRP A 140 9.47 24.10 -4.39
CA TRP A 140 9.50 22.97 -3.47
C TRP A 140 10.85 22.27 -3.51
N HIS A 141 11.45 22.08 -2.34
CA HIS A 141 12.75 21.43 -2.18
C HIS A 141 12.63 20.18 -1.34
N SER A 142 13.22 19.09 -1.79
CA SER A 142 13.25 17.82 -1.05
C SER A 142 14.01 17.98 0.26
N ILE A 143 13.39 17.60 1.38
CA ILE A 143 14.02 17.63 2.71
C ILE A 143 14.14 16.24 3.35
N ALA A 144 13.30 15.29 2.94
CA ALA A 144 13.38 13.89 3.36
C ALA A 144 12.85 12.98 2.25
N VAL A 145 13.43 11.80 2.13
CA VAL A 145 13.02 10.75 1.20
C VAL A 145 13.06 9.41 1.90
N GLU A 146 12.11 8.53 1.58
CA GLU A 146 11.97 7.22 2.21
C GLU A 146 12.06 7.30 3.75
N LEU A 147 11.30 8.25 4.31
CA LEU A 147 11.34 8.55 5.74
C LEU A 147 10.51 7.53 6.53
N PRO A 148 11.16 6.67 7.37
CA PRO A 148 10.42 5.71 8.18
C PRO A 148 9.69 6.40 9.33
N PHE A 149 8.51 5.90 9.69
CA PHE A 149 7.75 6.38 10.83
C PHE A 149 7.16 5.22 11.66
N ASP A 150 6.92 5.51 12.94
CA ASP A 150 6.15 4.70 13.87
C ASP A 150 5.13 5.62 14.55
N LEU A 151 3.93 5.66 14.00
CA LEU A 151 2.85 6.53 14.45
C LEU A 151 2.06 5.81 15.54
N ALA A 152 2.12 6.31 16.77
CA ALA A 152 1.22 5.93 17.85
C ALA A 152 -0.10 6.71 17.71
N LEU A 153 -1.23 6.00 17.72
CA LEU A 153 -2.55 6.62 17.71
C LEU A 153 -3.05 6.77 19.16
N ASP A 154 -3.02 8.00 19.66
CA ASP A 154 -3.42 8.31 21.04
C ASP A 154 -4.85 7.85 21.34
N GLY A 155 -5.00 7.12 22.44
CA GLY A 155 -6.30 6.62 22.90
C GLY A 155 -6.92 5.48 22.06
N GLN A 156 -6.25 5.05 20.99
CA GLN A 156 -6.70 3.92 20.19
C GLN A 156 -6.01 2.64 20.66
N THR A 157 -6.81 1.63 20.98
CA THR A 157 -6.32 0.29 21.34
C THR A 157 -6.99 -0.78 20.51
N VAL A 158 -6.31 -1.91 20.37
CA VAL A 158 -6.87 -3.14 19.79
C VAL A 158 -6.69 -4.29 20.76
N PRO A 159 -7.72 -5.15 20.93
CA PRO A 159 -7.64 -6.30 21.81
C PRO A 159 -6.77 -7.39 21.17
N LEU A 160 -5.88 -7.93 21.95
CA LEU A 160 -5.24 -9.19 21.70
C LEU A 160 -5.95 -10.25 22.52
N VAL A 161 -6.57 -11.20 21.85
CA VAL A 161 -7.30 -12.28 22.53
C VAL A 161 -6.45 -13.54 22.50
N ASP A 162 -6.11 -14.06 23.66
CA ASP A 162 -5.51 -15.39 23.78
C ASP A 162 -6.58 -16.45 23.46
N LYS A 163 -6.34 -17.29 22.47
CA LYS A 163 -7.31 -18.28 22.00
C LYS A 163 -7.45 -19.49 22.92
N GLU A 164 -6.48 -19.74 23.79
CA GLU A 164 -6.49 -20.87 24.72
C GLU A 164 -7.19 -20.48 26.03
N THR A 165 -6.87 -19.29 26.55
CA THR A 165 -7.38 -18.81 27.84
C THR A 165 -8.58 -17.90 27.70
N GLY A 166 -8.78 -17.27 26.54
CA GLY A 166 -9.79 -16.22 26.33
C GLY A 166 -9.43 -14.88 26.98
N GLU A 167 -8.23 -14.74 27.55
CA GLU A 167 -7.77 -13.48 28.11
C GLU A 167 -7.63 -12.42 27.05
N VAL A 168 -7.97 -11.18 27.41
CA VAL A 168 -7.92 -10.01 26.50
C VAL A 168 -6.92 -9.01 27.03
N GLU A 169 -5.91 -8.70 26.23
CA GLU A 169 -4.95 -7.64 26.47
C GLU A 169 -5.21 -6.47 25.50
N GLU A 170 -5.47 -5.26 26.01
CA GLU A 170 -5.58 -4.06 25.19
C GLU A 170 -4.20 -3.52 24.84
N ARG A 171 -3.92 -3.35 23.56
CA ARG A 171 -2.65 -2.81 23.07
C ARG A 171 -2.83 -1.51 22.31
N PRO A 172 -1.94 -0.53 22.51
CA PRO A 172 -1.92 0.69 21.72
C PRO A 172 -1.80 0.38 20.22
N VAL A 173 -2.50 1.13 19.41
CA VAL A 173 -2.37 1.04 17.95
C VAL A 173 -1.14 1.79 17.48
N HIS A 174 -0.24 1.08 16.84
CA HIS A 174 0.91 1.64 16.13
C HIS A 174 0.79 1.40 14.64
N ILE A 175 0.98 2.44 13.83
CA ILE A 175 1.04 2.32 12.37
C ILE A 175 2.46 2.64 11.93
N LYS A 176 3.09 1.68 11.28
CA LYS A 176 4.45 1.83 10.71
C LYS A 176 4.40 1.93 9.20
N GLY A 177 5.31 2.69 8.66
CA GLY A 177 5.45 2.85 7.22
C GLY A 177 6.66 3.69 6.86
N VAL A 178 6.71 4.04 5.61
CA VAL A 178 7.72 4.91 5.03
C VAL A 178 6.99 5.96 4.21
N ILE A 179 7.32 7.23 4.41
CA ILE A 179 6.84 8.33 3.56
C ILE A 179 7.82 8.46 2.40
N ASP A 180 7.32 8.36 1.17
CA ASP A 180 8.17 8.35 -0.02
C ASP A 180 9.01 9.62 -0.11
N LYS A 181 8.40 10.81 0.04
CA LYS A 181 9.13 12.08 0.02
C LYS A 181 8.39 13.18 0.79
N ILE A 182 9.16 14.05 1.44
CA ILE A 182 8.70 15.32 2.01
C ILE A 182 9.47 16.46 1.37
N GLU A 183 8.74 17.47 0.97
CA GLU A 183 9.29 18.70 0.41
C GLU A 183 8.88 19.90 1.26
N GLN A 184 9.70 20.95 1.21
CA GLN A 184 9.49 22.21 1.90
C GLN A 184 9.55 23.37 0.92
N ASN A 185 8.67 24.37 1.09
CA ASN A 185 8.74 25.62 0.36
C ASN A 185 9.51 26.70 1.14
N ASP A 186 9.72 27.88 0.53
CA ASP A 186 10.44 29.00 1.13
C ASP A 186 9.79 29.56 2.40
N LEU A 187 8.50 29.29 2.64
CA LEU A 187 7.78 29.64 3.87
C LEU A 187 7.96 28.61 4.98
N GLY A 188 8.67 27.52 4.72
CA GLY A 188 8.85 26.41 5.66
C GLY A 188 7.66 25.47 5.76
N GLN A 189 6.66 25.62 4.90
CA GLN A 189 5.50 24.73 4.85
C GLN A 189 5.85 23.43 4.12
N LEU A 190 5.19 22.34 4.48
CA LEU A 190 5.49 21.01 3.97
C LEU A 190 4.48 20.54 2.93
N ARG A 191 4.99 19.77 1.97
CA ARG A 191 4.22 18.95 1.04
C ARG A 191 4.65 17.49 1.19
N ILE A 192 3.67 16.60 1.30
CA ILE A 192 3.89 15.14 1.28
C ILE A 192 3.71 14.66 -0.15
N VAL A 193 4.69 13.94 -0.67
CA VAL A 193 4.65 13.34 -2.02
C VAL A 193 4.64 11.83 -1.88
N ASP A 194 3.74 11.18 -2.61
CA ASP A 194 3.59 9.73 -2.68
C ASP A 194 3.72 9.28 -4.13
N TYR A 195 4.73 8.47 -4.42
CA TYR A 195 5.03 7.97 -5.75
C TYR A 195 4.12 6.82 -6.15
N LYS A 196 3.60 6.85 -7.36
CA LYS A 196 2.69 5.83 -7.88
C LYS A 196 3.14 5.31 -9.24
N SER A 197 3.27 3.99 -9.34
CA SER A 197 3.50 3.26 -10.60
C SER A 197 2.19 2.74 -11.23
N SER A 198 1.05 3.33 -10.87
CA SER A 198 -0.26 2.89 -11.35
C SER A 198 -0.50 3.24 -12.81
N LYS A 199 -1.33 2.43 -13.48
CA LYS A 199 -1.70 2.58 -14.90
C LYS A 199 -2.71 3.72 -15.16
N LYS A 200 -3.21 4.38 -14.13
CA LYS A 200 -4.13 5.52 -14.20
C LYS A 200 -4.03 6.38 -12.95
N VAL A 201 -4.41 7.64 -13.08
CA VAL A 201 -4.58 8.56 -11.95
C VAL A 201 -5.74 8.14 -11.04
N PHE A 202 -5.74 8.61 -9.80
CA PHE A 202 -6.80 8.31 -8.86
C PHE A 202 -8.07 9.13 -9.14
N GLU A 203 -9.21 8.51 -8.83
CA GLU A 203 -10.53 9.11 -8.97
C GLU A 203 -11.40 8.80 -7.75
N GLY A 204 -12.51 9.51 -7.64
CA GLY A 204 -13.55 9.22 -6.64
C GLY A 204 -13.03 9.25 -5.20
N ALA A 205 -13.31 8.21 -4.44
CA ALA A 205 -13.00 8.14 -3.02
C ALA A 205 -11.50 8.06 -2.72
N ASP A 206 -10.73 7.44 -3.61
CA ASP A 206 -9.28 7.26 -3.42
C ASP A 206 -8.53 8.59 -3.56
N LEU A 207 -9.02 9.49 -4.41
CA LEU A 207 -8.52 10.86 -4.51
C LEU A 207 -9.10 11.78 -3.45
N LYS A 208 -10.42 11.70 -3.20
CA LYS A 208 -11.14 12.65 -2.34
C LYS A 208 -10.92 12.43 -0.85
N THR A 209 -10.63 11.19 -0.43
CA THR A 209 -10.41 10.82 0.98
C THR A 209 -9.34 9.73 1.07
N PRO A 210 -8.09 10.08 0.75
CA PRO A 210 -7.00 9.14 0.65
C PRO A 210 -6.48 8.71 2.03
N LEU A 211 -6.75 7.47 2.43
CA LEU A 211 -6.35 6.95 3.74
C LEU A 211 -4.83 6.88 3.91
N GLN A 212 -4.07 6.53 2.87
CA GLN A 212 -2.61 6.48 2.92
C GLN A 212 -2.02 7.87 3.22
N MET A 213 -2.47 8.88 2.49
CA MET A 213 -2.04 10.26 2.71
C MET A 213 -2.45 10.80 4.09
N TYR A 214 -3.58 10.34 4.64
CA TYR A 214 -3.97 10.70 6.00
C TYR A 214 -3.01 10.13 7.04
N ILE A 215 -2.60 8.88 6.90
CA ILE A 215 -1.59 8.25 7.76
C ILE A 215 -0.26 8.99 7.64
N TYR A 216 0.16 9.32 6.42
CA TYR A 216 1.38 10.11 6.19
C TYR A 216 1.28 11.52 6.78
N HIS A 217 0.10 12.15 6.69
CA HIS A 217 -0.15 13.45 7.31
C HIS A 217 0.06 13.40 8.83
N LEU A 218 -0.55 12.43 9.52
CA LEU A 218 -0.39 12.25 10.97
C LEU A 218 1.07 11.96 11.35
N ALA A 219 1.73 11.08 10.61
CA ALA A 219 3.14 10.77 10.83
C ALA A 219 4.04 12.01 10.61
N CYS A 220 3.77 12.78 9.56
CA CYS A 220 4.49 14.01 9.28
C CYS A 220 4.26 15.07 10.37
N GLN A 221 3.04 15.21 10.89
CA GLN A 221 2.76 16.09 12.04
C GLN A 221 3.55 15.66 13.30
N GLN A 222 3.68 14.37 13.56
CA GLN A 222 4.47 13.85 14.68
C GLN A 222 5.97 14.11 14.48
N LEU A 223 6.48 13.96 13.25
CA LEU A 223 7.91 14.12 12.94
C LEU A 223 8.32 15.60 12.83
N PHE A 224 7.40 16.47 12.43
CA PHE A 224 7.63 17.91 12.20
C PHE A 224 6.54 18.75 12.88
N PRO A 225 6.46 18.74 14.22
CA PRO A 225 5.33 19.33 14.97
C PRO A 225 5.18 20.84 14.76
N ASP A 226 6.27 21.55 14.43
CA ASP A 226 6.29 23.00 14.24
C ASP A 226 6.10 23.42 12.78
N ARG A 227 5.74 22.48 11.89
CA ARG A 227 5.60 22.74 10.47
C ARG A 227 4.16 22.54 10.00
N GLU A 228 3.68 23.42 9.15
CA GLU A 228 2.38 23.32 8.52
C GLU A 228 2.44 22.42 7.27
N ILE A 229 1.57 21.42 7.18
CA ILE A 229 1.43 20.57 5.99
C ILE A 229 0.31 21.15 5.14
N VAL A 230 0.65 21.71 3.99
CA VAL A 230 -0.28 22.44 3.12
C VAL A 230 -0.73 21.65 1.89
N GLU A 231 0.05 20.64 1.48
CA GLU A 231 -0.25 19.89 0.25
C GLU A 231 0.06 18.40 0.37
N HIS A 232 -0.72 17.59 -0.33
CA HIS A 232 -0.55 16.14 -0.47
C HIS A 232 -0.56 15.82 -1.96
N LEU A 233 0.57 15.39 -2.50
CA LEU A 233 0.78 15.19 -3.93
C LEU A 233 0.97 13.72 -4.26
N TYR A 234 0.25 13.23 -5.25
CA TYR A 234 0.56 11.99 -5.94
C TYR A 234 1.41 12.28 -7.17
N ASP A 235 2.54 11.60 -7.31
CA ASP A 235 3.37 11.61 -8.52
C ASP A 235 3.19 10.26 -9.23
N PHE A 236 2.48 10.28 -10.35
CA PHE A 236 2.23 9.11 -11.18
C PHE A 236 3.40 8.93 -12.17
N MET A 237 4.47 8.35 -11.69
CA MET A 237 5.77 8.25 -12.37
C MET A 237 5.69 7.73 -13.81
N LEU A 238 4.83 6.74 -14.07
CA LEU A 238 4.65 6.10 -15.39
C LEU A 238 3.64 6.83 -16.30
N LEU A 239 3.07 7.94 -15.84
CA LEU A 239 2.12 8.76 -16.61
C LEU A 239 2.63 10.18 -16.82
N GLY A 240 3.74 10.55 -16.18
CA GLY A 240 4.26 11.93 -16.19
C GLY A 240 3.24 12.95 -15.66
N GLN A 241 2.45 12.56 -14.66
CA GLN A 241 1.35 13.39 -14.13
C GLN A 241 1.40 13.46 -12.62
N THR A 242 1.07 14.63 -12.09
CA THR A 242 0.87 14.82 -10.65
C THR A 242 -0.58 15.13 -10.33
N GLN A 243 -1.01 14.83 -9.11
CA GLN A 243 -2.38 15.05 -8.68
C GLN A 243 -2.44 15.39 -7.19
N ILE A 244 -3.13 16.47 -6.84
CA ILE A 244 -3.36 16.85 -5.45
C ILE A 244 -4.44 15.93 -4.84
N GLY A 245 -4.11 15.29 -3.74
CA GLY A 245 -5.00 14.44 -2.97
C GLY A 245 -5.81 15.22 -1.94
N GLY A 246 -7.01 14.72 -1.67
CA GLY A 246 -7.91 15.29 -0.69
C GLY A 246 -8.83 16.39 -1.24
N SER A 247 -10.06 16.41 -0.77
CA SER A 247 -11.03 17.48 -1.04
C SER A 247 -11.37 18.20 0.27
N SER A 248 -12.03 19.36 0.23
CA SER A 248 -12.37 20.11 1.44
C SER A 248 -12.89 19.22 2.58
N GLY A 249 -12.31 19.33 3.77
CA GLY A 249 -12.64 18.54 4.97
C GLY A 249 -12.29 17.03 4.88
N TRP A 250 -11.36 16.64 4.00
CA TRP A 250 -11.00 15.25 3.79
C TRP A 250 -10.31 14.60 5.00
N LEU A 251 -9.54 15.36 5.79
CA LEU A 251 -8.85 14.86 6.97
C LEU A 251 -9.86 14.24 7.96
N ALA A 252 -10.92 14.96 8.32
CA ALA A 252 -11.95 14.46 9.23
C ALA A 252 -12.70 13.24 8.68
N ARG A 253 -12.85 13.14 7.35
CA ARG A 253 -13.45 11.95 6.73
C ARG A 253 -12.49 10.76 6.74
N ALA A 254 -11.19 11.01 6.53
CA ALA A 254 -10.17 9.97 6.57
C ALA A 254 -9.97 9.45 8.01
N GLU A 255 -10.02 10.33 9.02
CA GLU A 255 -10.05 9.96 10.43
C GLU A 255 -11.19 8.99 10.75
N LYS A 256 -12.42 9.34 10.37
CA LYS A 256 -13.58 8.45 10.54
C LYS A 256 -13.40 7.11 9.84
N LYS A 257 -12.79 7.12 8.65
CA LYS A 257 -12.51 5.90 7.89
C LYS A 257 -11.47 5.02 8.59
N LEU A 258 -10.42 5.63 9.16
CA LEU A 258 -9.41 4.91 9.96
C LEU A 258 -10.03 4.32 11.23
N SER A 259 -10.76 5.12 12.00
CA SER A 259 -11.46 4.67 13.21
C SER A 259 -12.39 3.50 12.92
N HIS A 260 -13.20 3.58 11.85
CA HIS A 260 -14.08 2.48 11.45
C HIS A 260 -13.33 1.18 11.11
N ILE A 261 -12.16 1.27 10.45
CA ILE A 261 -11.33 0.10 10.17
C ILE A 261 -10.80 -0.51 11.47
N LEU A 262 -10.32 0.31 12.41
CA LEU A 262 -9.81 -0.14 13.71
C LEU A 262 -10.92 -0.76 14.57
N ASP A 263 -12.11 -0.16 14.59
CA ASP A 263 -13.30 -0.72 15.27
C ASP A 263 -13.69 -2.08 14.67
N GLY A 264 -13.60 -2.22 13.35
CA GLY A 264 -13.84 -3.49 12.66
C GLY A 264 -12.81 -4.56 13.06
N ILE A 265 -11.53 -4.21 13.10
CA ILE A 265 -10.46 -5.11 13.56
C ILE A 265 -10.70 -5.50 15.01
N ARG A 266 -11.02 -4.53 15.87
CA ARG A 266 -11.35 -4.77 17.28
C ARG A 266 -12.51 -5.76 17.43
N SER A 267 -13.61 -5.52 16.73
CA SER A 267 -14.79 -6.38 16.76
C SER A 267 -14.49 -7.79 16.26
N SER A 268 -13.74 -7.92 15.18
CA SER A 268 -13.33 -9.21 14.62
C SER A 268 -12.43 -9.99 15.59
N SER A 269 -11.50 -9.30 16.27
CA SER A 269 -10.60 -9.92 17.26
C SER A 269 -11.37 -10.45 18.45
N LEU A 270 -12.27 -9.64 19.05
CA LEU A 270 -13.08 -10.03 20.20
C LEU A 270 -14.04 -11.18 19.87
N ALA A 271 -14.63 -11.17 18.67
CA ALA A 271 -15.53 -12.22 18.23
C ALA A 271 -14.82 -13.50 17.79
N GLY A 272 -13.51 -13.45 17.52
CA GLY A 272 -12.78 -14.51 16.83
C GLY A 272 -13.31 -14.78 15.42
N LEU A 273 -14.00 -13.80 14.82
CA LEU A 273 -14.69 -13.93 13.55
C LEU A 273 -14.18 -12.88 12.54
N TRP A 274 -13.56 -13.36 11.48
CA TRP A 274 -13.00 -12.57 10.41
C TRP A 274 -13.80 -12.81 9.14
N GLU A 275 -14.76 -11.93 8.89
CA GLU A 275 -15.75 -12.14 7.83
C GLU A 275 -15.13 -12.09 6.43
N PRO A 276 -15.45 -13.07 5.57
CA PRO A 276 -15.11 -12.96 4.17
C PRO A 276 -15.96 -11.88 3.51
N LYS A 277 -15.35 -11.14 2.59
CA LYS A 277 -16.04 -10.14 1.76
C LYS A 277 -15.87 -10.50 0.29
N PRO A 278 -16.70 -11.40 -0.25
CA PRO A 278 -16.62 -11.79 -1.64
C PRO A 278 -16.88 -10.60 -2.58
N THR A 279 -15.92 -10.35 -3.46
CA THR A 279 -15.98 -9.29 -4.48
C THR A 279 -15.30 -9.79 -5.76
N PRO A 280 -15.42 -9.09 -6.90
CA PRO A 280 -14.64 -9.43 -8.09
C PRO A 280 -13.13 -9.53 -7.85
N LEU A 281 -12.60 -8.88 -6.80
CA LEU A 281 -11.19 -8.95 -6.43
C LEU A 281 -10.75 -10.34 -5.93
N CYS A 282 -11.68 -11.25 -5.63
CA CYS A 282 -11.36 -12.63 -5.29
C CYS A 282 -10.58 -13.34 -6.42
N HIS A 283 -10.80 -12.94 -7.68
CA HIS A 283 -10.06 -13.45 -8.82
C HIS A 283 -8.53 -13.23 -8.72
N TRP A 284 -8.11 -12.18 -8.04
CA TRP A 284 -6.68 -11.87 -7.81
C TRP A 284 -6.22 -12.17 -6.38
N CYS A 285 -7.07 -12.74 -5.54
CA CYS A 285 -6.75 -13.01 -4.14
C CYS A 285 -5.91 -14.28 -4.03
N ALA A 286 -4.73 -14.18 -3.39
CA ALA A 286 -3.80 -15.31 -3.23
C ALA A 286 -4.39 -16.51 -2.46
N TYR A 287 -5.48 -16.31 -1.72
CA TYR A 287 -6.13 -17.35 -0.91
C TYR A 287 -7.31 -18.02 -1.60
N CYS A 288 -7.69 -17.54 -2.79
CA CYS A 288 -8.86 -18.01 -3.50
C CYS A 288 -8.50 -18.99 -4.62
N PRO A 289 -9.29 -20.07 -4.82
CA PRO A 289 -9.05 -21.04 -5.89
C PRO A 289 -9.27 -20.45 -7.29
N THR A 290 -9.95 -19.31 -7.40
CA THR A 290 -10.19 -18.63 -8.68
C THR A 290 -9.00 -17.82 -9.17
N ASN A 291 -7.98 -17.60 -8.34
CA ASN A 291 -6.73 -16.98 -8.77
C ASN A 291 -5.80 -18.05 -9.36
N GLU A 292 -5.67 -18.08 -10.67
CA GLU A 292 -4.82 -19.04 -11.38
C GLU A 292 -3.33 -18.86 -11.07
N ASN A 293 -2.93 -17.63 -10.73
CA ASN A 293 -1.55 -17.28 -10.36
C ASN A 293 -1.21 -17.59 -8.90
N ALA A 294 -2.20 -17.86 -8.06
CA ALA A 294 -1.94 -18.24 -6.67
C ALA A 294 -1.43 -19.68 -6.60
N VAL A 295 -0.32 -19.91 -5.90
CA VAL A 295 0.33 -21.21 -5.78
C VAL A 295 0.25 -21.72 -4.34
N GLU A 296 0.85 -21.02 -3.40
CA GLU A 296 1.15 -21.52 -2.06
C GLU A 296 -0.11 -21.66 -1.17
N PHE A 297 -0.96 -20.64 -1.14
CA PHE A 297 -2.13 -20.56 -0.25
C PHE A 297 -3.46 -20.65 -0.99
N LYS A 298 -3.43 -21.05 -2.24
CA LYS A 298 -4.61 -21.31 -3.05
C LYS A 298 -5.52 -22.31 -2.33
N ASN A 299 -6.81 -22.00 -2.25
CA ASN A 299 -7.84 -22.81 -1.58
C ASN A 299 -7.99 -22.62 -0.05
N LEU A 300 -7.27 -21.69 0.59
CA LEU A 300 -7.55 -21.38 2.00
C LEU A 300 -8.91 -20.70 2.19
N CYS A 301 -9.35 -19.89 1.22
CA CYS A 301 -10.65 -19.23 1.28
C CYS A 301 -11.74 -20.09 0.61
N GLN A 302 -12.78 -20.44 1.39
CA GLN A 302 -13.96 -21.14 0.90
C GLN A 302 -15.10 -20.18 0.47
N PHE A 303 -14.99 -18.88 0.81
CA PHE A 303 -16.01 -17.85 0.62
C PHE A 303 -15.58 -16.86 -0.46
N TYR A 304 -15.35 -17.35 -1.66
CA TYR A 304 -14.91 -16.52 -2.78
C TYR A 304 -16.04 -16.26 -3.76
N SER A 305 -15.85 -15.33 -4.68
CA SER A 305 -16.76 -15.08 -5.78
C SER A 305 -16.15 -15.52 -7.11
N PHE A 306 -17.02 -15.92 -8.03
CA PHE A 306 -16.68 -16.11 -9.43
C PHE A 306 -17.03 -14.84 -10.19
N TRP A 307 -16.09 -14.31 -10.92
CA TRP A 307 -16.34 -13.23 -11.86
C TRP A 307 -16.52 -13.78 -13.26
N THR A 308 -17.63 -13.46 -13.89
CA THR A 308 -17.89 -13.82 -15.29
C THR A 308 -17.75 -12.56 -16.16
N PRO A 309 -16.65 -12.40 -16.93
CA PRO A 309 -16.39 -11.19 -17.70
C PRO A 309 -17.49 -10.88 -18.72
N THR A 310 -18.08 -11.90 -19.33
CA THR A 310 -19.10 -11.77 -20.37
C THR A 310 -20.40 -11.15 -19.85
N THR A 311 -20.83 -11.54 -18.66
CA THR A 311 -22.09 -11.06 -18.06
C THR A 311 -21.86 -9.90 -17.09
N LYS A 312 -20.59 -9.60 -16.74
CA LYS A 312 -20.21 -8.65 -15.68
C LYS A 312 -20.90 -8.93 -14.34
N THR A 313 -21.16 -10.19 -14.06
CA THR A 313 -21.77 -10.67 -12.82
C THR A 313 -20.77 -11.45 -11.99
N PHE A 314 -21.02 -11.56 -10.70
CA PHE A 314 -20.28 -12.47 -9.85
C PHE A 314 -21.24 -13.29 -8.99
N GLU A 315 -20.85 -14.51 -8.70
CA GLU A 315 -21.56 -15.43 -7.82
C GLU A 315 -20.69 -15.78 -6.62
N VAL A 316 -21.31 -15.99 -5.47
CA VAL A 316 -20.63 -16.41 -4.25
C VAL A 316 -20.61 -17.93 -4.20
N ALA A 317 -19.41 -18.51 -4.04
CA ALA A 317 -19.20 -19.96 -4.08
C ALA A 317 -19.93 -20.70 -2.95
N GLN A 318 -20.10 -20.08 -1.79
CA GLN A 318 -20.77 -20.68 -0.65
C GLN A 318 -21.61 -19.64 0.10
N LYS A 319 -22.86 -19.99 0.41
CA LYS A 319 -23.66 -19.25 1.37
C LYS A 319 -23.12 -19.52 2.77
N TRP A 320 -23.20 -18.54 3.62
CA TRP A 320 -22.76 -18.67 4.99
C TRP A 320 -23.56 -19.74 5.73
N SER A 321 -22.88 -20.47 6.61
CA SER A 321 -23.59 -21.43 7.44
C SER A 321 -24.57 -20.68 8.38
N PRO A 322 -25.70 -21.30 8.78
CA PRO A 322 -26.64 -20.69 9.74
C PRO A 322 -26.00 -20.25 11.07
N GLU A 323 -24.89 -20.89 11.44
CA GLU A 323 -24.13 -20.52 12.64
C GLU A 323 -23.35 -19.22 12.43
N VAL A 324 -22.70 -19.06 11.29
CA VAL A 324 -22.02 -17.81 10.91
C VAL A 324 -23.04 -16.68 10.78
N GLU A 325 -24.18 -16.91 10.11
CA GLU A 325 -25.26 -15.93 10.02
C GLU A 325 -25.79 -15.53 11.40
N ARG A 326 -25.93 -16.48 12.34
CA ARG A 326 -26.40 -16.21 13.71
C ARG A 326 -25.38 -15.39 14.50
N ARG A 327 -24.09 -15.67 14.36
CA ARG A 327 -23.02 -14.87 14.99
C ARG A 327 -22.97 -13.46 14.38
N LEU A 328 -23.14 -13.32 13.09
CA LEU A 328 -23.22 -12.04 12.40
C LEU A 328 -24.41 -11.20 12.86
N GLN A 329 -25.58 -11.82 13.10
CA GLN A 329 -26.77 -11.15 13.63
C GLN A 329 -26.58 -10.64 15.06
N GLN A 330 -25.74 -11.27 15.87
CA GLN A 330 -25.41 -10.80 17.22
C GLN A 330 -24.54 -9.53 17.21
N PHE A 331 -23.83 -9.27 16.13
CA PHE A 331 -22.98 -8.08 15.94
C PHE A 331 -23.61 -7.03 15.02
N ASN A 332 -24.93 -7.08 14.81
CA ASN A 332 -25.72 -6.24 13.88
C ASN A 332 -25.80 -4.76 14.31
N GLY A 333 -24.65 -4.10 14.43
CA GLY A 333 -24.52 -2.64 14.44
C GLY A 333 -23.64 -2.10 13.30
N PHE A 334 -22.91 -2.96 12.61
CA PHE A 334 -22.00 -2.56 11.55
C PHE A 334 -22.61 -2.86 10.17
N ARG A 335 -23.16 -1.85 9.51
CA ARG A 335 -23.42 -1.88 8.05
C ARG A 335 -22.14 -1.50 7.35
N TRP A 336 -21.62 -2.43 6.58
CA TRP A 336 -20.44 -2.24 5.71
C TRP A 336 -20.70 -1.30 4.55
#